data_184a3319c75e383e8e92f3088514d054
#
_entry.id   184a3319c75e383e8e92f3088514d054
#
_cell.length_a   1.000
_cell.length_b   1.000
_cell.length_c   1.000
_cell.angle_alpha   90.00
_cell.angle_beta   90.00
_cell.angle_gamma   90.00
#
_symmetry.space_group_name_H-M   'P 1'
#
loop_
_entity.id
_entity.type
_entity.pdbx_description
1 polymer ?
#
loop_
_entity_poly.entity_id
_entity_poly.type
_entity_poly.pdbx_seq_one_letter_code
_entity_poly.pdbx_strand_id
1 'polypeptide(L)'
;MPEINIGDSLAHPLVRYRNHLEFNGYHVEEEDELLLCRHPRKHSLIVKHIHNRGVLIKILYSCNLNIQRFQLLEYVNELNLLFMFMKVYIDNLSSNLYMETFCEGEYNRSNFSIVLDNIEYDIEMFINHHQTREYLL
;
A
#
# COMPACT_ATOMS: atom_id res chain seq x y z
N MET A 1 8.71 -25.62 -26.08
CA MET A 1 8.61 -25.01 -25.88
C MET A 1 8.41 -24.59 -25.61
N PRO A 2 8.44 -24.52 -25.43
CA PRO A 2 8.21 -23.85 -25.08
C PRO A 2 7.57 -23.28 -24.62
N GLU A 3 7.22 -23.42 -24.84
CA GLU A 3 6.51 -22.71 -24.49
C GLU A 3 6.22 -22.56 -23.26
N ILE A 4 6.43 -23.45 -22.51
CA ILE A 4 6.36 -23.32 -21.28
C ILE A 4 7.09 -22.40 -20.65
N ASN A 5 8.22 -22.22 -20.96
CA ASN A 5 8.92 -21.08 -20.57
C ASN A 5 8.25 -19.84 -21.00
N ILE A 6 7.45 -19.98 -21.96
CA ILE A 6 6.60 -18.89 -22.34
C ILE A 6 5.71 -18.52 -21.20
N GLY A 7 5.20 -19.49 -20.48
CA GLY A 7 4.38 -19.20 -19.32
C GLY A 7 5.14 -18.38 -18.29
N ASP A 8 6.37 -18.77 -18.02
CA ASP A 8 7.17 -18.02 -17.06
C ASP A 8 7.48 -16.63 -17.57
N SER A 9 7.81 -16.50 -18.85
CA SER A 9 8.15 -15.19 -19.38
C SER A 9 6.97 -14.28 -19.46
N LEU A 10 5.76 -14.83 -19.47
CA LEU A 10 4.55 -14.05 -19.46
C LEU A 10 3.99 -13.84 -18.06
N ALA A 11 4.64 -14.40 -17.05
CA ALA A 11 4.20 -14.21 -15.69
C ALA A 11 4.35 -12.74 -15.31
N HIS A 12 3.40 -12.27 -14.51
CA HIS A 12 3.44 -10.92 -14.00
C HIS A 12 4.71 -10.72 -13.18
N PRO A 13 5.37 -9.57 -13.29
CA PRO A 13 6.60 -9.35 -12.54
C PRO A 13 6.42 -9.42 -11.03
N LEU A 14 5.18 -9.32 -10.55
CA LEU A 14 4.88 -9.36 -9.14
C LEU A 14 4.24 -10.68 -8.70
N VAL A 15 4.42 -11.76 -9.48
CA VAL A 15 3.72 -13.01 -9.20
C VAL A 15 4.04 -13.57 -7.82
N ARG A 16 5.27 -13.40 -7.34
CA ARG A 16 5.64 -13.90 -6.02
C ARG A 16 4.95 -13.11 -4.91
N TYR A 17 4.85 -11.81 -5.10
CA TYR A 17 4.11 -10.95 -4.15
C TYR A 17 2.63 -11.31 -4.17
N ARG A 18 2.07 -11.54 -5.35
CA ARG A 18 0.68 -11.95 -5.46
C ARG A 18 0.41 -13.24 -4.70
N ASN A 19 1.26 -14.25 -4.90
CA ASN A 19 1.09 -15.53 -4.21
C ASN A 19 1.16 -15.36 -2.71
N HIS A 20 2.10 -14.54 -2.24
CA HIS A 20 2.25 -14.25 -0.81
C HIS A 20 0.99 -13.59 -0.25
N LEU A 21 0.47 -12.60 -0.97
CA LEU A 21 -0.71 -11.87 -0.54
C LEU A 21 -1.94 -12.77 -0.55
N GLU A 22 -2.10 -13.58 -1.59
CA GLU A 22 -3.23 -14.50 -1.66
C GLU A 22 -3.18 -15.52 -0.53
N PHE A 23 -2.00 -15.98 -0.18
CA PHE A 23 -1.86 -16.88 0.94
C PHE A 23 -2.31 -16.24 2.25
N ASN A 24 -2.18 -14.93 2.35
CA ASN A 24 -2.61 -14.16 3.53
C ASN A 24 -4.03 -13.65 3.43
N GLY A 25 -4.80 -14.13 2.47
CA GLY A 25 -6.23 -13.84 2.41
C GLY A 25 -6.62 -12.67 1.53
N TYR A 26 -5.68 -12.08 0.81
CA TYR A 26 -6.00 -11.00 -0.12
C TYR A 26 -6.56 -11.56 -1.41
N HIS A 27 -7.54 -10.85 -1.96
CA HIS A 27 -7.97 -11.07 -3.34
C HIS A 27 -7.18 -10.12 -4.21
N VAL A 28 -6.41 -10.66 -5.15
CA VAL A 28 -5.44 -9.87 -5.92
C VAL A 28 -5.83 -9.84 -7.39
N GLU A 29 -5.88 -8.62 -7.95
CA GLU A 29 -6.09 -8.41 -9.38
C GLU A 29 -4.80 -7.86 -9.97
N GLU A 30 -4.36 -8.44 -11.08
CA GLU A 30 -3.14 -8.00 -11.75
C GLU A 30 -3.47 -6.95 -12.80
N GLU A 31 -2.69 -5.88 -12.82
CA GLU A 31 -2.66 -4.93 -13.91
C GLU A 31 -1.20 -4.77 -14.31
N ASP A 32 -0.91 -4.02 -15.36
CA ASP A 32 0.41 -4.05 -16.01
C ASP A 32 1.59 -4.27 -15.06
N GLU A 33 1.90 -3.32 -14.22
CA GLU A 33 3.01 -3.46 -13.29
C GLU A 33 2.57 -3.23 -11.86
N LEU A 34 1.31 -3.54 -11.58
CA LEU A 34 0.82 -3.38 -10.22
C LEU A 34 -0.21 -4.45 -9.88
N LEU A 35 -0.43 -4.59 -8.57
CA LEU A 35 -1.43 -5.48 -8.01
C LEU A 35 -2.42 -4.63 -7.22
N LEU A 36 -3.70 -4.92 -7.42
CA LEU A 36 -4.76 -4.34 -6.59
C LEU A 36 -5.20 -5.42 -5.62
N CYS A 37 -5.03 -5.17 -4.35
CA CYS A 37 -5.19 -6.20 -3.32
C CYS A 37 -6.28 -5.81 -2.34
N ARG A 38 -7.32 -6.63 -2.22
CA ARG A 38 -8.42 -6.41 -1.30
C ARG A 38 -8.46 -7.50 -0.24
N HIS A 39 -8.87 -7.13 0.96
CA HIS A 39 -8.97 -8.07 2.05
C HIS A 39 -10.29 -7.82 2.78
N PRO A 40 -10.99 -8.88 3.24
CA PRO A 40 -12.27 -8.69 3.91
C PRO A 40 -12.16 -7.96 5.25
N ARG A 41 -10.99 -7.96 5.88
CA ARG A 41 -10.82 -7.35 7.19
C ARG A 41 -9.68 -6.36 7.28
N LYS A 42 -8.83 -6.28 6.25
CA LYS A 42 -7.68 -5.37 6.25
C LYS A 42 -7.84 -4.34 5.16
N HIS A 43 -7.00 -3.33 5.20
CA HIS A 43 -7.04 -2.27 4.21
C HIS A 43 -6.56 -2.78 2.86
N SER A 44 -7.14 -2.22 1.80
CA SER A 44 -6.72 -2.53 0.44
C SER A 44 -5.33 -1.97 0.21
N LEU A 45 -4.54 -2.72 -0.55
CA LEU A 45 -3.18 -2.33 -0.88
C LEU A 45 -3.02 -2.26 -2.39
N ILE A 46 -2.17 -1.33 -2.83
CA ILE A 46 -1.70 -1.29 -4.21
C ILE A 46 -0.22 -1.58 -4.14
N VAL A 47 0.24 -2.62 -4.86
CA VAL A 47 1.65 -2.99 -4.90
C VAL A 47 2.14 -2.68 -6.29
N LYS A 48 3.09 -1.75 -6.40
CA LYS A 48 3.60 -1.27 -7.68
C LYS A 48 5.04 -1.72 -7.86
N HIS A 49 5.32 -2.29 -9.04
CA HIS A 49 6.67 -2.72 -9.39
C HIS A 49 7.53 -1.51 -9.73
N ILE A 50 8.68 -1.41 -9.11
CA ILE A 50 9.67 -0.38 -9.43
C ILE A 50 10.87 -1.12 -10.00
N HIS A 51 11.03 -0.98 -11.30
CA HIS A 51 11.99 -1.79 -12.07
C HIS A 51 13.39 -1.72 -11.47
N ASN A 52 13.98 -2.88 -11.22
CA ASN A 52 15.32 -3.05 -10.66
C ASN A 52 15.49 -2.48 -9.25
N ARG A 53 14.41 -2.12 -8.56
CA ARG A 53 14.53 -1.52 -7.22
C ARG A 53 13.73 -2.27 -6.17
N GLY A 54 12.53 -2.71 -6.49
CA GLY A 54 11.67 -3.37 -5.52
C GLY A 54 10.22 -3.06 -5.78
N VAL A 55 9.42 -2.93 -4.72
CA VAL A 55 8.00 -2.62 -4.86
C VAL A 55 7.62 -1.48 -3.93
N LEU A 56 6.71 -0.64 -4.42
CA LEU A 56 6.11 0.43 -3.65
C LEU A 56 4.72 -0.04 -3.23
N ILE A 57 4.43 0.02 -1.95
CA ILE A 57 3.13 -0.40 -1.41
C ILE A 57 2.39 0.84 -0.97
N LYS A 58 1.17 1.02 -1.48
CA LYS A 58 0.37 2.22 -1.25
C LYS A 58 -1.00 1.87 -0.71
N ILE A 59 -1.50 2.75 0.15
CA ILE A 59 -2.87 2.73 0.63
C ILE A 59 -3.45 4.11 0.35
N LEU A 60 -4.71 4.14 -0.08
CA LEU A 60 -5.35 5.35 -0.57
C LEU A 60 -6.67 5.57 0.15
N TYR A 61 -6.90 6.81 0.59
CA TYR A 61 -8.19 7.21 1.17
C TYR A 61 -8.63 8.54 0.58
N SER A 62 -9.93 8.70 0.44
CA SER A 62 -10.50 9.98 0.03
C SER A 62 -10.63 10.88 1.25
N CYS A 63 -10.22 12.12 1.10
CA CYS A 63 -10.37 13.10 2.18
C CYS A 63 -11.77 13.68 2.19
N ASN A 64 -12.23 14.09 3.37
CA ASN A 64 -13.46 14.80 3.51
C ASN A 64 -13.28 16.20 2.95
N LEU A 65 -14.03 16.54 1.90
CA LEU A 65 -13.85 17.80 1.19
C LEU A 65 -14.32 19.01 2.01
N ASN A 66 -15.03 18.79 3.11
CA ASN A 66 -15.46 19.87 3.99
C ASN A 66 -14.39 20.33 4.96
N ILE A 67 -13.28 19.61 5.04
CA ILE A 67 -12.17 19.96 5.92
C ILE A 67 -11.20 20.85 5.16
N GLN A 68 -10.75 21.93 5.79
CA GLN A 68 -9.84 22.86 5.16
C GLN A 68 -8.48 22.19 4.95
N ARG A 69 -7.82 22.58 3.87
CA ARG A 69 -6.58 21.92 3.49
C ARG A 69 -5.52 22.02 4.59
N PHE A 70 -5.40 23.17 5.24
CA PHE A 70 -4.35 23.28 6.26
C PHE A 70 -4.62 22.35 7.44
N GLN A 71 -5.88 22.09 7.76
CA GLN A 71 -6.23 21.14 8.82
C GLN A 71 -5.84 19.72 8.41
N LEU A 72 -6.08 19.37 7.13
CA LEU A 72 -5.67 18.07 6.61
C LEU A 72 -4.15 17.94 6.65
N LEU A 73 -3.43 19.01 6.32
CA LEU A 73 -1.97 18.96 6.33
C LEU A 73 -1.42 18.81 7.75
N GLU A 74 -2.07 19.45 8.74
CA GLU A 74 -1.67 19.25 10.12
C GLU A 74 -1.93 17.82 10.57
N TYR A 75 -3.06 17.27 10.18
CA TYR A 75 -3.38 15.88 10.46
C TYR A 75 -2.34 14.94 9.85
N VAL A 76 -1.98 15.18 8.59
CA VAL A 76 -0.94 14.40 7.91
C VAL A 76 0.37 14.50 8.66
N ASN A 77 0.73 15.70 9.12
CA ASN A 77 1.95 15.86 9.89
C ASN A 77 1.91 15.04 11.19
N GLU A 78 0.76 15.02 11.86
CA GLU A 78 0.61 14.21 13.06
C GLU A 78 0.75 12.72 12.77
N LEU A 79 0.15 12.25 11.67
CA LEU A 79 0.30 10.86 11.31
C LEU A 79 1.76 10.50 11.04
N ASN A 80 2.49 11.40 10.36
CA ASN A 80 3.90 11.14 10.08
C ASN A 80 4.74 11.13 11.38
N LEU A 81 4.31 11.85 12.40
CA LEU A 81 4.98 11.79 13.69
C LEU A 81 4.73 10.47 14.41
N LEU A 82 3.56 9.88 14.19
CA LEU A 82 3.18 8.63 14.84
C LEU A 82 3.66 7.40 14.07
N PHE A 83 3.65 7.47 12.75
CA PHE A 83 4.02 6.34 11.90
C PHE A 83 5.51 6.08 12.00
N MET A 84 5.88 4.82 12.00
CA MET A 84 7.28 4.41 12.02
C MET A 84 7.77 3.95 10.67
N PHE A 85 6.88 3.49 9.80
CA PHE A 85 7.30 2.77 8.60
C PHE A 85 6.79 3.38 7.32
N MET A 86 5.62 4.01 7.33
CA MET A 86 5.03 4.58 6.14
C MET A 86 5.11 6.09 6.17
N LYS A 87 5.20 6.69 4.99
CA LYS A 87 5.02 8.14 4.87
C LYS A 87 3.59 8.42 4.46
N VAL A 88 3.09 9.57 4.84
CA VAL A 88 1.73 10.01 4.56
C VAL A 88 1.78 11.34 3.84
N TYR A 89 0.96 11.49 2.80
CA TYR A 89 0.88 12.76 2.11
C TYR A 89 -0.48 12.90 1.43
N ILE A 90 -0.81 14.13 1.05
CA ILE A 90 -2.02 14.45 0.30
C ILE A 90 -1.57 14.96 -1.05
N ASP A 91 -2.16 14.42 -2.13
CA ASP A 91 -1.77 14.90 -3.44
C ASP A 91 -2.49 16.22 -3.73
N ASN A 92 -1.90 17.00 -4.64
CA ASN A 92 -2.40 18.33 -4.93
C ASN A 92 -3.59 18.35 -5.88
N LEU A 93 -3.82 17.24 -6.57
CA LEU A 93 -4.79 17.21 -7.65
C LEU A 93 -6.12 16.58 -7.25
N SER A 94 -6.09 15.53 -6.47
CA SER A 94 -7.28 14.73 -6.22
C SER A 94 -7.78 14.79 -4.77
N SER A 95 -7.06 15.45 -3.88
CA SER A 95 -7.42 15.53 -2.46
C SER A 95 -7.52 14.15 -1.82
N ASN A 96 -6.67 13.24 -2.26
CA ASN A 96 -6.58 11.91 -1.66
C ASN A 96 -5.42 11.87 -0.68
N LEU A 97 -5.59 11.09 0.37
CA LEU A 97 -4.52 10.81 1.32
C LEU A 97 -3.87 9.50 0.95
N TYR A 98 -2.55 9.52 0.85
CA TYR A 98 -1.77 8.33 0.52
C TYR A 98 -0.88 7.95 1.68
N MET A 99 -0.74 6.65 1.90
CA MET A 99 0.24 6.09 2.81
C MET A 99 1.09 5.12 2.00
N GLU A 100 2.41 5.23 2.12
CA GLU A 100 3.30 4.40 1.28
C GLU A 100 4.50 3.94 2.05
N THR A 101 4.98 2.75 1.66
CA THR A 101 6.28 2.26 2.09
C THR A 101 6.94 1.56 0.90
N PHE A 102 8.26 1.58 0.87
CA PHE A 102 9.01 0.94 -0.19
C PHE A 102 9.70 -0.32 0.35
N CYS A 103 9.52 -1.42 -0.37
CA CYS A 103 10.17 -2.68 -0.04
C CYS A 103 11.29 -2.88 -1.05
N GLU A 104 12.53 -2.67 -0.62
CA GLU A 104 13.67 -2.68 -1.50
C GLU A 104 14.14 -4.09 -1.81
N GLY A 105 14.66 -4.27 -3.04
CA GLY A 105 15.27 -5.51 -3.43
C GLY A 105 14.30 -6.49 -4.06
N GLU A 106 14.81 -7.69 -4.33
CA GLU A 106 13.99 -8.73 -4.92
C GLU A 106 13.08 -9.33 -3.87
N TYR A 107 12.04 -10.00 -4.32
CA TYR A 107 11.11 -10.63 -3.40
C TYR A 107 11.84 -11.55 -2.43
N ASN A 108 11.56 -11.37 -1.15
CA ASN A 108 12.04 -12.24 -0.09
C ASN A 108 10.88 -12.44 0.86
N ARG A 109 10.53 -13.69 1.10
CA ARG A 109 9.33 -14.02 1.88
C ARG A 109 9.35 -13.42 3.27
N SER A 110 10.45 -13.59 3.98
CA SER A 110 10.56 -13.08 5.35
C SER A 110 10.50 -11.56 5.38
N ASN A 111 11.22 -10.93 4.46
CA ASN A 111 11.26 -9.48 4.41
C ASN A 111 9.89 -8.90 4.07
N PHE A 112 9.20 -9.49 3.10
CA PHE A 112 7.88 -8.98 2.72
C PHE A 112 6.88 -9.16 3.84
N SER A 113 6.96 -10.27 4.59
CA SER A 113 6.11 -10.48 5.77
C SER A 113 6.34 -9.39 6.81
N ILE A 114 7.60 -9.02 7.04
CA ILE A 114 7.93 -7.96 7.98
C ILE A 114 7.34 -6.63 7.51
N VAL A 115 7.46 -6.34 6.21
CA VAL A 115 6.92 -5.10 5.66
C VAL A 115 5.41 -5.04 5.84
N LEU A 116 4.70 -6.14 5.60
CA LEU A 116 3.26 -6.18 5.81
C LEU A 116 2.90 -5.97 7.28
N ASP A 117 3.65 -6.55 8.19
CA ASP A 117 3.43 -6.33 9.63
C ASP A 117 3.66 -4.88 10.01
N ASN A 118 4.68 -4.26 9.43
CA ASN A 118 4.98 -2.86 9.69
C ASN A 118 3.86 -1.95 9.21
N ILE A 119 3.27 -2.28 8.07
CA ILE A 119 2.11 -1.55 7.57
C ILE A 119 0.95 -1.65 8.56
N GLU A 120 0.69 -2.85 9.06
CA GLU A 120 -0.40 -3.05 10.02
C GLU A 120 -0.17 -2.25 11.31
N TYR A 121 1.08 -2.15 11.74
CA TYR A 121 1.41 -1.36 12.92
C TYR A 121 1.00 0.11 12.73
N ASP A 122 1.39 0.68 11.60
CA ASP A 122 1.06 2.08 11.32
C ASP A 122 -0.44 2.27 11.07
N ILE A 123 -1.09 1.31 10.44
CA ILE A 123 -2.53 1.37 10.20
C ILE A 123 -3.28 1.44 11.53
N GLU A 124 -2.79 0.75 12.55
CA GLU A 124 -3.42 0.79 13.85
C GLU A 124 -3.35 2.20 14.45
N MET A 125 -2.21 2.86 14.28
CA MET A 125 -2.08 4.25 14.72
C MET A 125 -3.05 5.16 13.96
N PHE A 126 -3.20 4.92 12.67
CA PHE A 126 -4.09 5.68 11.82
C PHE A 126 -5.55 5.49 12.25
N ILE A 127 -5.98 4.27 12.48
CA ILE A 127 -7.36 3.97 12.89
C ILE A 127 -7.69 4.61 14.23
N ASN A 128 -6.72 4.61 15.14
CA ASN A 128 -6.95 5.08 16.51
C ASN A 128 -6.76 6.59 16.68
N HIS A 129 -6.29 7.27 15.65
CA HIS A 129 -6.15 8.73 15.72
C HIS A 129 -7.53 9.37 15.79
N HIS A 130 -7.70 10.31 16.71
CA HIS A 130 -9.02 10.86 17.02
C HIS A 130 -9.67 11.63 15.87
N GLN A 131 -8.89 12.11 14.90
CA GLN A 131 -9.42 12.88 13.78
C GLN A 131 -9.64 12.07 12.51
N THR A 132 -9.21 10.81 12.48
CA THR A 132 -9.26 10.04 11.24
C THR A 132 -10.69 9.88 10.73
N ARG A 133 -11.62 9.54 11.61
CA ARG A 133 -12.99 9.32 11.21
C ARG A 133 -13.63 10.59 10.65
N GLU A 134 -13.30 11.72 11.22
CA GLU A 134 -13.87 13.01 10.79
C GLU A 134 -13.24 13.47 9.47
N TYR A 135 -11.95 13.28 9.30
CA TYR A 135 -11.23 13.88 8.17
C TYR A 135 -11.25 13.00 6.92
N LEU A 136 -11.48 11.71 7.08
CA LEU A 136 -11.51 10.79 5.93
C LEU A 136 -12.89 10.21 5.80
N LEU A 137 -13.51 10.55 4.77
CA LEU A 137 -14.70 10.19 4.38
C LEU A 137 -15.78 9.95 4.92
#